data_750c93ddfd09d555a264a2828e284c2f
#
_entry.id   750c93ddfd09d555a264a2828e284c2f
#
_cell.length_a   1.000
_cell.length_b   1.000
_cell.length_c   1.000
_cell.angle_alpha   90.00
_cell.angle_beta   90.00
_cell.angle_gamma   90.00
#
_symmetry.space_group_name_H-M   'P 1'
#
loop_
_entity.id
_entity.type
_entity.pdbx_description
1 polymer ?
#
loop_
_entity_poly.entity_id
_entity_poly.type
_entity_poly.pdbx_seq_one_letter_code
_entity_poly.pdbx_strand_id
1 'polypeptide(L)' 'MNLAVIGTGYVGLVAGVCFADAGHNVVCVDKDEKKVAALKNGQVPIYEPGLDDLLSQVIQRKRISF' A
#
# COMPACT_ATOMS: atom_id res chain seq x y z
N MET A 1 -6.77 0.52 -14.15
CA MET A 1 -6.20 -0.84 -14.33
C MET A 1 -6.21 -1.55 -12.98
N ASN A 2 -6.40 -2.84 -12.97
CA ASN A 2 -6.35 -3.63 -11.74
C ASN A 2 -4.97 -4.28 -11.65
N LEU A 3 -4.26 -4.00 -10.55
CA LEU A 3 -2.90 -4.45 -10.36
C LEU A 3 -2.77 -5.27 -9.07
N ALA A 4 -1.91 -6.27 -9.09
CA ALA A 4 -1.55 -7.03 -7.90
C ALA A 4 -0.05 -6.83 -7.64
N VAL A 5 0.29 -6.49 -6.40
CA VAL A 5 1.68 -6.37 -5.97
C VAL A 5 1.96 -7.49 -4.98
N ILE A 6 2.90 -8.34 -5.31
CA ILE A 6 3.28 -9.47 -4.48
C ILE A 6 4.52 -9.09 -3.67
N GLY A 7 4.35 -9.04 -2.37
CA GLY A 7 5.38 -8.59 -1.45
C GLY A 7 5.31 -7.09 -1.19
N THR A 8 5.19 -6.72 0.09
CA THR A 8 5.11 -5.32 0.52
C THR A 8 6.38 -4.88 1.23
N GLY A 9 7.54 -5.28 0.67
CA GLY A 9 8.82 -4.70 1.04
C GLY A 9 8.89 -3.25 0.53
N TYR A 10 10.03 -2.61 0.71
CA TYR A 10 10.17 -1.20 0.37
C TYR A 10 9.68 -0.89 -1.04
N VAL A 11 10.26 -1.59 -2.04
CA VAL A 11 9.95 -1.31 -3.45
C VAL A 11 8.50 -1.64 -3.78
N GLY A 12 8.02 -2.80 -3.32
CA GLY A 12 6.66 -3.22 -3.61
C GLY A 12 5.61 -2.30 -2.97
N LEU A 13 5.83 -1.89 -1.73
CA LEU A 13 4.90 -1.00 -1.04
C LEU A 13 4.87 0.38 -1.71
N VAL A 14 6.02 0.97 -2.00
CA VAL A 14 6.09 2.27 -2.65
C VAL A 14 5.43 2.21 -4.03
N ALA A 15 5.71 1.18 -4.81
CA ALA A 15 5.11 1.02 -6.13
C ALA A 15 3.59 0.88 -6.03
N GLY A 16 3.11 0.04 -5.10
CA GLY A 16 1.67 -0.17 -4.92
C GLY A 16 0.94 1.11 -4.55
N VAL A 17 1.47 1.88 -3.60
CA VAL A 17 0.87 3.13 -3.17
C VAL A 17 0.88 4.15 -4.31
N CYS A 18 1.97 4.26 -5.06
CA CYS A 18 2.07 5.19 -6.18
C CYS A 18 1.10 4.83 -7.31
N PHE A 19 0.95 3.54 -7.63
CA PHE A 19 -0.02 3.12 -8.64
C PHE A 19 -1.45 3.41 -8.20
N ALA A 20 -1.75 3.20 -6.91
CA ALA A 20 -3.07 3.51 -6.38
C ALA A 20 -3.34 5.02 -6.44
N ASP A 21 -2.34 5.85 -6.13
CA ASP A 21 -2.46 7.30 -6.23
C ASP A 21 -2.70 7.75 -7.67
N ALA A 22 -2.13 7.06 -8.63
CA ALA A 22 -2.33 7.34 -10.05
C ALA A 22 -3.72 6.91 -10.56
N GLY A 23 -4.54 6.29 -9.72
CA GLY A 23 -5.91 5.94 -10.06
C GLY A 23 -6.14 4.47 -10.38
N HIS A 24 -5.13 3.63 -10.24
CA HIS A 24 -5.29 2.19 -10.44
C HIS A 24 -5.87 1.53 -9.19
N ASN A 25 -6.53 0.40 -9.38
CA ASN A 25 -6.97 -0.43 -8.26
C ASN A 25 -5.86 -1.43 -7.95
N VAL A 26 -5.35 -1.40 -6.74
CA VAL A 26 -4.17 -2.17 -6.36
C VAL A 26 -4.50 -3.13 -5.22
N VAL A 27 -4.12 -4.38 -5.36
CA VAL A 27 -4.16 -5.38 -4.30
C VAL A 27 -2.71 -5.73 -3.95
N CYS A 28 -2.33 -5.50 -2.71
CA CYS A 28 -1.02 -5.87 -2.22
C CYS A 28 -1.13 -7.16 -1.41
N VAL A 29 -0.28 -8.12 -1.70
CA VAL A 29 -0.27 -9.42 -1.05
C VAL A 29 1.06 -9.62 -0.34
N ASP A 30 1.01 -9.97 0.93
CA ASP A 30 2.21 -10.30 1.70
C ASP A 30 1.88 -11.41 2.68
N LYS A 31 2.85 -12.29 2.91
CA LYS A 31 2.69 -13.39 3.85
C LYS A 31 2.92 -12.98 5.31
N ASP A 32 3.45 -11.79 5.55
CA ASP A 32 3.67 -11.27 6.90
C ASP A 32 2.38 -10.63 7.41
N GLU A 33 1.67 -11.35 8.27
CA GLU A 33 0.37 -10.91 8.78
C GLU A 33 0.46 -9.64 9.61
N LYS A 34 1.56 -9.45 10.34
CA LYS A 34 1.76 -8.23 11.14
C LYS A 34 1.92 -7.01 10.25
N LYS A 35 2.67 -7.16 9.17
CA LYS A 35 2.86 -6.10 8.20
C LYS A 35 1.54 -5.75 7.52
N VAL A 36 0.78 -6.75 7.11
CA VAL A 36 -0.52 -6.54 6.47
C VAL A 36 -1.47 -5.82 7.43
N ALA A 37 -1.52 -6.22 8.69
CA ALA A 37 -2.39 -5.58 9.68
C ALA A 37 -2.01 -4.10 9.87
N ALA A 38 -0.73 -3.78 9.94
CA ALA A 38 -0.27 -2.40 10.07
C ALA A 38 -0.68 -1.57 8.85
N LEU A 39 -0.50 -2.11 7.65
CA LEU A 39 -0.84 -1.43 6.41
C LEU A 39 -2.34 -1.17 6.28
N LYS A 40 -3.17 -2.11 6.71
CA LYS A 40 -4.63 -1.92 6.73
C LYS A 40 -5.05 -0.76 7.63
N ASN A 41 -4.27 -0.48 8.67
CA ASN A 41 -4.51 0.63 9.58
C ASN A 41 -3.83 1.92 9.14
N GLY A 42 -3.22 1.95 7.95
CA GLY A 42 -2.54 3.13 7.44
C GLY A 42 -1.16 3.35 8.03
N GLN A 43 -0.58 2.35 8.68
CA GLN A 43 0.74 2.45 9.26
C GLN A 43 1.78 1.89 8.30
N VAL A 44 2.79 2.68 7.99
CA VAL A 44 3.87 2.28 7.09
C VAL A 44 5.01 1.68 7.91
N PRO A 45 5.39 0.41 7.65
CA PRO A 45 6.43 -0.25 8.45
C PRO A 45 7.86 0.18 8.11
N ILE A 46 8.01 1.10 7.17
CA ILE A 46 9.31 1.63 6.76
C ILE A 46 9.30 3.15 6.89
N TYR A 47 10.47 3.74 7.06
CA TYR A 47 10.57 5.19 7.12
C TYR A 47 10.72 5.76 5.72
N GLU A 48 9.66 6.40 5.23
CA GLU A 48 9.65 7.10 3.94
C GLU A 48 8.79 8.34 4.12
N PRO A 49 9.37 9.55 4.16
CA PRO A 49 8.60 10.77 4.39
C PRO A 49 7.47 10.95 3.38
N GLY A 50 6.25 11.17 3.88
CA GLY A 50 5.09 11.38 3.05
C GLY A 50 4.37 10.12 2.60
N LEU A 51 4.98 8.94 2.76
CA LEU A 51 4.36 7.71 2.31
C LEU A 51 3.14 7.33 3.15
N ASP A 52 3.20 7.55 4.46
CA ASP A 52 2.08 7.27 5.36
C ASP A 52 0.87 8.13 5.02
N ASP A 53 1.05 9.41 4.71
CA ASP A 53 -0.03 10.29 4.30
C ASP A 53 -0.63 9.82 2.97
N LEU A 54 0.20 9.46 2.02
CA LEU A 54 -0.25 8.99 0.72
C LEU A 54 -1.00 7.66 0.84
N LEU A 55 -0.50 6.76 1.69
CA LEU A 55 -1.17 5.49 1.96
C LEU A 55 -2.56 5.73 2.54
N SER A 56 -2.69 6.63 3.52
CA SER A 56 -3.99 6.96 4.10
C SER A 56 -4.96 7.48 3.05
N GLN A 57 -4.50 8.31 2.14
CA GLN A 57 -5.33 8.86 1.08
C GLN A 57 -5.86 7.78 0.14
N VAL A 58 -4.98 6.88 -0.32
CA VAL A 58 -5.41 5.83 -1.26
C VAL A 58 -6.29 4.78 -0.59
N ILE A 59 -6.12 4.55 0.71
CA ILE A 59 -7.03 3.71 1.49
C ILE A 59 -8.43 4.35 1.53
N GLN A 60 -8.51 5.64 1.81
CA GLN A 60 -9.79 6.35 1.85
C GLN A 60 -10.51 6.31 0.51
N ARG A 61 -9.76 6.40 -0.59
CA ARG A 61 -10.32 6.33 -1.93
C ARG A 61 -10.66 4.90 -2.35
N LYS A 62 -10.36 3.92 -1.52
CA LYS A 62 -10.58 2.49 -1.81
C LYS A 62 -9.84 2.03 -3.06
N ARG A 63 -8.65 2.57 -3.28
CA ARG A 63 -7.82 2.22 -4.44
C ARG A 63 -6.79 1.16 -4.12
N ILE A 64 -6.55 0.88 -2.83
CA ILE A 64 -5.57 -0.11 -2.41
C ILE A 64 -6.20 -1.02 -1.36
N SER A 65 -5.85 -2.30 -1.40
CA SER A 65 -6.25 -3.29 -0.40
C SER A 65 -5.08 -4.22 -0.12
N PHE A 66 -5.16 -4.89 1.03
CA PHE A 66 -4.11 -5.78 1.50
C PHE A 66 -4.65 -7.14 1.91
#